data_3e71a1aaa4a8a396a6bf4a5ad92e2c25
#
_entry.id   3e71a1aaa4a8a396a6bf4a5ad92e2c25
#
_cell.length_a   1.000
_cell.length_b   1.000
_cell.length_c   1.000
_cell.angle_alpha   90.00
_cell.angle_beta   90.00
_cell.angle_gamma   90.00
#
_symmetry.space_group_name_H-M   'P 1'
#
loop_
_entity.id
_entity.type
_entity.pdbx_description
1 polymer ?
#
loop_
_entity_poly.entity_id
_entity_poly.type
_entity_poly.pdbx_seq_one_letter_code
_entity_poly.pdbx_strand_id
1 'polypeptide(L)'
;MENLSLVIVTDDREYGRALGQALLQLCSGMMIRIFRKEEFFLRRREYESSGEGAVFLSSADMILWDGPEAEVSYGGRIILLTEKPSMAVSDHVEKRFCLYKYSQAQSIAAALFDIYSDLTGHHTVNVKRQQVRMLAFSSCCGGSGCTVAAMAAAQELCRFRGRRVLYLSFEETESTGDFMNVSPGVKGIGVYLYHLFKARDTALRVPQGSGSEKNCPPVESYTIHDDFGVETFAPAAGRNPLRELSEDELDIFTASVIDSGRYDVIVMDIGSGLSAVDLACLGMAEKICFVNRSAGSTSREERYLQHLIFSCGESVIEKMIKVENMVSDDHEEDHRDRADTAMLDTEVYLSRSSTFLQGGEIKRIFLDGRFGQDIKLLAEKLVEF
;
A
#
# COMPACT_ATOMS: atom_id res chain seq x y z
N MET A 1 23.16 -18.38 6.20
CA MET A 1 21.87 -18.03 5.56
C MET A 1 21.62 -19.10 4.51
N GLU A 2 20.57 -19.88 4.67
CA GLU A 2 20.20 -20.87 3.63
C GLU A 2 19.65 -20.09 2.45
N ASN A 3 20.20 -20.34 1.26
CA ASN A 3 19.77 -19.69 0.03
C ASN A 3 18.50 -20.38 -0.46
N LEU A 4 17.39 -19.65 -0.56
CA LEU A 4 16.13 -20.14 -1.12
C LEU A 4 16.33 -20.51 -2.60
N SER A 5 16.10 -21.76 -2.97
CA SER A 5 16.18 -22.24 -4.35
C SER A 5 14.79 -22.28 -5.00
N LEU A 6 14.55 -21.39 -5.96
CA LEU A 6 13.30 -21.27 -6.70
C LEU A 6 13.47 -21.74 -8.15
N VAL A 7 12.55 -22.55 -8.62
CA VAL A 7 12.44 -22.95 -10.03
C VAL A 7 11.20 -22.29 -10.62
N ILE A 8 11.36 -21.56 -11.72
CA ILE A 8 10.25 -20.99 -12.50
C ILE A 8 10.09 -21.81 -13.78
N VAL A 9 8.92 -22.37 -13.98
CA VAL A 9 8.59 -23.17 -15.17
C VAL A 9 7.52 -22.43 -15.97
N THR A 10 7.90 -21.90 -17.12
CA THR A 10 7.01 -21.14 -18.01
C THR A 10 7.46 -21.25 -19.46
N ASP A 11 6.49 -21.31 -20.38
CA ASP A 11 6.77 -21.25 -21.83
C ASP A 11 6.96 -19.81 -22.30
N ASP A 12 6.48 -18.82 -21.51
CA ASP A 12 6.70 -17.39 -21.73
C ASP A 12 8.11 -16.99 -21.20
N ARG A 13 9.08 -16.96 -22.13
CA ARG A 13 10.47 -16.64 -21.79
C ARG A 13 10.68 -15.22 -21.28
N GLU A 14 9.93 -14.28 -21.82
CA GLU A 14 10.07 -12.86 -21.43
C GLU A 14 9.55 -12.66 -20.03
N TYR A 15 8.36 -13.19 -19.75
CA TYR A 15 7.78 -13.17 -18.42
C TYR A 15 8.70 -13.87 -17.39
N GLY A 16 9.17 -15.08 -17.68
CA GLY A 16 10.03 -15.81 -16.76
C GLY A 16 11.33 -15.08 -16.43
N ARG A 17 11.96 -14.45 -17.43
CA ARG A 17 13.16 -13.63 -17.22
C ARG A 17 12.88 -12.37 -16.42
N ALA A 18 11.82 -11.63 -16.76
CA ALA A 18 11.44 -10.41 -16.07
C ALA A 18 11.12 -10.68 -14.60
N LEU A 19 10.31 -11.71 -14.32
CA LEU A 19 9.98 -12.12 -12.96
C LEU A 19 11.25 -12.57 -12.20
N GLY A 20 12.09 -13.41 -12.80
CA GLY A 20 13.32 -13.90 -12.17
C GLY A 20 14.28 -12.76 -11.83
N GLN A 21 14.48 -11.78 -12.72
CA GLN A 21 15.31 -10.60 -12.46
C GLN A 21 14.73 -9.73 -11.34
N ALA A 22 13.42 -9.47 -11.35
CA ALA A 22 12.76 -8.69 -10.32
C ALA A 22 12.87 -9.37 -8.95
N LEU A 23 12.67 -10.68 -8.87
CA LEU A 23 12.80 -11.43 -7.61
C LEU A 23 14.25 -11.42 -7.09
N LEU A 24 15.27 -11.54 -7.96
CA LEU A 24 16.68 -11.45 -7.56
C LEU A 24 17.06 -10.06 -7.03
N GLN A 25 16.45 -8.99 -7.56
CA GLN A 25 16.67 -7.63 -7.08
C GLN A 25 16.03 -7.41 -5.70
N LEU A 26 14.86 -8.02 -5.46
CA LEU A 26 14.10 -7.88 -4.22
C LEU A 26 14.62 -8.77 -3.09
N CYS A 27 15.20 -9.93 -3.41
CA CYS A 27 15.52 -10.98 -2.47
C CYS A 27 17.00 -11.33 -2.52
N SER A 28 17.80 -10.81 -1.59
CA SER A 28 19.21 -11.21 -1.45
C SER A 28 19.29 -12.64 -0.91
N GLY A 29 19.98 -13.54 -1.64
CA GLY A 29 20.16 -14.94 -1.25
C GLY A 29 19.16 -15.90 -1.88
N MET A 30 18.40 -15.49 -2.90
CA MET A 30 17.58 -16.37 -3.69
C MET A 30 18.36 -16.92 -4.89
N MET A 31 18.29 -18.21 -5.15
CA MET A 31 18.79 -18.84 -6.37
C MET A 31 17.61 -19.16 -7.27
N ILE A 32 17.60 -18.60 -8.49
CA ILE A 32 16.49 -18.78 -9.43
C ILE A 32 16.96 -19.53 -10.66
N ARG A 33 16.21 -20.54 -11.05
CA ARG A 33 16.39 -21.30 -12.31
C ARG A 33 15.11 -21.22 -13.10
N ILE A 34 15.22 -20.99 -14.42
CA ILE A 34 14.06 -20.80 -15.30
C ILE A 34 14.12 -21.88 -16.37
N PHE A 35 13.03 -22.63 -16.54
CA PHE A 35 12.90 -23.69 -17.52
C PHE A 35 11.63 -23.50 -18.35
N ARG A 36 11.68 -24.00 -19.59
CA ARG A 36 10.46 -24.29 -20.35
C ARG A 36 9.85 -25.60 -19.85
N LYS A 37 8.56 -25.79 -20.04
CA LYS A 37 7.85 -27.00 -19.64
C LYS A 37 8.50 -28.27 -20.24
N GLU A 38 8.77 -28.24 -21.54
CA GLU A 38 9.44 -29.37 -22.23
C GLU A 38 10.80 -29.69 -21.63
N GLU A 39 11.62 -28.68 -21.40
CA GLU A 39 12.95 -28.83 -20.80
C GLU A 39 12.87 -29.35 -19.36
N PHE A 40 11.92 -28.86 -18.59
CA PHE A 40 11.67 -29.34 -17.25
C PHE A 40 11.31 -30.82 -17.21
N PHE A 41 10.38 -31.26 -18.10
CA PHE A 41 9.98 -32.67 -18.17
C PHE A 41 11.09 -33.58 -18.73
N LEU A 42 11.88 -33.11 -19.70
CA LEU A 42 13.02 -33.88 -20.23
C LEU A 42 14.07 -34.13 -19.15
N ARG A 43 14.47 -33.07 -18.45
CA ARG A 43 15.44 -33.19 -17.35
C ARG A 43 14.91 -34.08 -16.23
N ARG A 44 13.63 -34.00 -15.95
CA ARG A 44 12.98 -34.85 -14.97
C ARG A 44 13.11 -36.35 -15.37
N ARG A 45 12.82 -36.69 -16.61
CA ARG A 45 12.93 -38.10 -17.11
C ARG A 45 14.36 -38.61 -17.10
N GLU A 46 15.31 -37.78 -17.49
CA GLU A 46 16.74 -38.11 -17.44
C GLU A 46 17.18 -38.42 -16.01
N TYR A 47 16.72 -37.68 -15.07
CA TYR A 47 17.02 -37.87 -13.65
C TYR A 47 16.32 -39.10 -13.04
N GLU A 48 15.07 -39.36 -13.38
CA GLU A 48 14.33 -40.54 -12.93
C GLU A 48 15.01 -41.83 -13.42
N SER A 49 15.68 -41.80 -14.58
CA SER A 49 16.39 -42.94 -15.16
C SER A 49 17.81 -43.14 -14.60
N SER A 50 18.46 -42.10 -14.08
CA SER A 50 19.84 -42.13 -13.57
C SER A 50 19.95 -42.38 -12.07
N GLY A 51 18.86 -42.42 -11.35
CA GLY A 51 18.84 -42.51 -9.87
C GLY A 51 19.28 -41.24 -9.13
N GLU A 52 19.77 -40.22 -9.85
CA GLU A 52 20.18 -38.90 -9.32
C GLU A 52 19.05 -37.90 -9.34
N GLY A 53 17.89 -38.29 -9.85
CA GLY A 53 16.71 -37.41 -10.02
C GLY A 53 16.15 -36.79 -8.77
N ALA A 54 16.37 -37.43 -7.63
CA ALA A 54 16.00 -36.91 -6.34
C ALA A 54 16.75 -35.60 -6.00
N VAL A 55 17.99 -35.42 -6.46
CA VAL A 55 18.87 -34.32 -6.10
C VAL A 55 18.48 -33.01 -6.80
N PHE A 56 18.00 -33.04 -8.05
CA PHE A 56 17.67 -31.81 -8.77
C PHE A 56 16.38 -31.16 -8.29
N LEU A 57 15.33 -31.95 -8.04
CA LEU A 57 14.06 -31.48 -7.50
C LEU A 57 14.07 -31.34 -5.98
N SER A 58 14.90 -32.18 -5.30
CA SER A 58 15.15 -32.05 -3.87
C SER A 58 15.98 -30.80 -3.51
N SER A 59 16.74 -30.26 -4.48
CA SER A 59 17.50 -29.00 -4.31
C SER A 59 16.66 -27.73 -4.56
N ALA A 60 15.44 -27.86 -5.09
CA ALA A 60 14.51 -26.74 -5.22
C ALA A 60 13.57 -26.70 -4.02
N ASP A 61 13.56 -25.58 -3.32
CA ASP A 61 12.66 -25.40 -2.19
C ASP A 61 11.23 -25.17 -2.67
N MET A 62 11.07 -24.48 -3.81
CA MET A 62 9.77 -24.17 -4.41
C MET A 62 9.83 -24.16 -5.93
N ILE A 63 8.68 -24.44 -6.56
CA ILE A 63 8.51 -24.44 -8.00
C ILE A 63 7.31 -23.55 -8.35
N LEU A 64 7.54 -22.46 -9.09
CA LEU A 64 6.49 -21.68 -9.73
C LEU A 64 6.13 -22.33 -11.07
N TRP A 65 4.90 -22.75 -11.20
CA TRP A 65 4.39 -23.45 -12.37
C TRP A 65 3.39 -22.60 -13.14
N ASP A 66 3.73 -22.23 -14.37
CA ASP A 66 2.87 -21.49 -15.28
C ASP A 66 2.18 -22.43 -16.27
N GLY A 67 1.05 -23.02 -15.86
CA GLY A 67 0.28 -23.93 -16.69
C GLY A 67 -0.81 -24.67 -15.94
N PRO A 68 -1.56 -25.54 -16.64
CA PRO A 68 -2.62 -26.33 -16.03
C PRO A 68 -2.11 -27.22 -14.89
N GLU A 69 -2.86 -27.30 -13.84
CA GLU A 69 -2.57 -28.13 -12.66
C GLU A 69 -2.44 -29.61 -13.01
N ALA A 70 -3.26 -30.10 -13.95
CA ALA A 70 -3.27 -31.51 -14.39
C ALA A 70 -1.94 -32.01 -14.95
N GLU A 71 -1.04 -31.11 -15.36
CA GLU A 71 0.28 -31.44 -15.89
C GLU A 71 1.30 -31.76 -14.79
N VAL A 72 1.00 -31.44 -13.52
CA VAL A 72 1.97 -31.52 -12.43
C VAL A 72 1.41 -32.29 -11.24
N SER A 73 1.89 -33.52 -11.03
CA SER A 73 1.60 -34.33 -9.84
C SER A 73 2.77 -34.27 -8.86
N TYR A 74 2.79 -33.22 -8.01
CA TYR A 74 3.80 -33.06 -6.96
C TYR A 74 3.22 -32.53 -5.67
N GLY A 75 3.63 -33.16 -4.55
CA GLY A 75 3.26 -32.70 -3.23
C GLY A 75 3.88 -31.34 -2.88
N GLY A 76 3.11 -30.52 -2.21
CA GLY A 76 3.41 -29.40 -1.30
C GLY A 76 4.34 -28.25 -1.73
N ARG A 77 5.20 -28.42 -2.73
CA ARG A 77 6.22 -27.43 -3.13
C ARG A 77 5.92 -26.68 -4.43
N ILE A 78 4.78 -26.99 -5.06
CA ILE A 78 4.38 -26.35 -6.32
C ILE A 78 3.40 -25.23 -6.05
N ILE A 79 3.68 -24.10 -6.64
CA ILE A 79 2.88 -22.90 -6.60
C ILE A 79 2.40 -22.64 -8.03
N LEU A 80 1.10 -22.65 -8.23
CA LEU A 80 0.51 -22.43 -9.55
C LEU A 80 0.42 -20.93 -9.84
N LEU A 81 0.87 -20.52 -11.02
CA LEU A 81 0.63 -19.18 -11.55
C LEU A 81 -0.68 -19.18 -12.33
N THR A 82 -1.65 -18.40 -11.87
CA THR A 82 -2.99 -18.31 -12.48
C THR A 82 -3.18 -17.00 -13.24
N GLU A 83 -3.88 -17.05 -14.39
CA GLU A 83 -4.21 -15.85 -15.17
C GLU A 83 -5.45 -15.10 -14.64
N LYS A 84 -6.19 -15.72 -13.74
CA LYS A 84 -7.33 -15.09 -13.07
C LYS A 84 -6.90 -14.72 -11.66
N PRO A 85 -7.22 -13.51 -11.17
CA PRO A 85 -7.06 -13.18 -9.77
C PRO A 85 -8.02 -14.06 -8.99
N SER A 86 -7.59 -15.27 -8.65
CA SER A 86 -8.28 -16.09 -7.66
C SER A 86 -7.80 -15.62 -6.30
N MET A 87 -8.72 -15.44 -5.37
CA MET A 87 -8.37 -15.37 -3.95
C MET A 87 -7.41 -16.55 -3.69
N ALA A 88 -6.32 -16.28 -3.00
CA ALA A 88 -5.43 -17.34 -2.53
C ALA A 88 -6.27 -18.27 -1.65
N VAL A 89 -6.83 -19.29 -2.26
CA VAL A 89 -7.57 -20.31 -1.57
C VAL A 89 -6.53 -21.32 -1.12
N SER A 90 -6.08 -21.17 0.11
CA SER A 90 -5.58 -22.33 0.85
C SER A 90 -6.76 -23.24 1.11
N ASP A 91 -7.05 -24.15 0.18
CA ASP A 91 -7.98 -25.23 0.41
C ASP A 91 -7.30 -26.16 1.40
N HIS A 92 -7.72 -26.12 2.67
CA HIS A 92 -7.12 -26.88 3.77
C HIS A 92 -7.17 -28.41 3.61
N VAL A 93 -7.83 -28.92 2.57
CA VAL A 93 -7.95 -30.36 2.28
C VAL A 93 -6.82 -30.87 1.40
N GLU A 94 -6.27 -30.05 0.48
CA GLU A 94 -5.05 -30.32 -0.26
C GLU A 94 -4.24 -29.03 -0.29
N LYS A 95 -3.05 -29.00 0.36
CA LYS A 95 -2.14 -27.82 0.41
C LYS A 95 -1.73 -27.36 -0.99
N ARG A 96 -2.59 -26.59 -1.66
CA ARG A 96 -2.36 -26.03 -2.98
C ARG A 96 -2.14 -24.54 -2.87
N PHE A 97 -1.04 -24.07 -3.39
CA PHE A 97 -0.73 -22.65 -3.42
C PHE A 97 -0.93 -22.11 -4.83
N CYS A 98 -1.70 -21.01 -4.96
CA CYS A 98 -1.95 -20.34 -6.23
C CYS A 98 -1.58 -18.85 -6.10
N LEU A 99 -0.85 -18.33 -7.09
CA LEU A 99 -0.50 -16.91 -7.19
C LEU A 99 -0.99 -16.35 -8.52
N TYR A 100 -1.49 -15.12 -8.49
CA TYR A 100 -1.87 -14.43 -9.71
C TYR A 100 -0.62 -14.04 -10.51
N LYS A 101 -0.51 -14.52 -11.75
CA LYS A 101 0.66 -14.38 -12.63
C LYS A 101 1.07 -12.92 -12.84
N TYR A 102 0.11 -12.01 -12.94
CA TYR A 102 0.34 -10.60 -13.22
C TYR A 102 0.39 -9.74 -11.96
N SER A 103 0.52 -10.35 -10.78
CA SER A 103 0.83 -9.63 -9.54
C SER A 103 2.20 -8.96 -9.64
N GLN A 104 2.38 -7.88 -8.90
CA GLN A 104 3.70 -7.25 -8.80
C GLN A 104 4.73 -8.23 -8.22
N ALA A 105 5.97 -8.14 -8.70
CA ALA A 105 7.05 -9.04 -8.27
C ALA A 105 7.25 -9.05 -6.74
N GLN A 106 7.02 -7.92 -6.07
CA GLN A 106 7.07 -7.82 -4.62
C GLN A 106 5.99 -8.63 -3.91
N SER A 107 4.76 -8.61 -4.44
CA SER A 107 3.66 -9.42 -3.89
C SER A 107 3.92 -10.91 -4.10
N ILE A 108 4.47 -11.27 -5.26
CA ILE A 108 4.89 -12.66 -5.54
C ILE A 108 6.03 -13.05 -4.58
N ALA A 109 7.02 -12.18 -4.36
CA ALA A 109 8.13 -12.43 -3.45
C ALA A 109 7.64 -12.64 -2.01
N ALA A 110 6.77 -11.76 -1.51
CA ALA A 110 6.19 -11.87 -0.17
C ALA A 110 5.44 -13.20 0.02
N ALA A 111 4.55 -13.53 -0.93
CA ALA A 111 3.80 -14.78 -0.90
C ALA A 111 4.71 -16.02 -0.96
N LEU A 112 5.81 -15.98 -1.74
CA LEU A 112 6.78 -17.07 -1.79
C LEU A 112 7.45 -17.30 -0.44
N PHE A 113 7.79 -16.25 0.29
CA PHE A 113 8.40 -16.38 1.62
C PHE A 113 7.40 -16.86 2.67
N ASP A 114 6.15 -16.40 2.61
CA ASP A 114 5.09 -16.89 3.49
C ASP A 114 4.88 -18.40 3.28
N ILE A 115 4.75 -18.83 2.02
CA ILE A 115 4.63 -20.26 1.67
C ILE A 115 5.86 -21.05 2.11
N TYR A 116 7.06 -20.51 1.93
CA TYR A 116 8.30 -21.16 2.38
C TYR A 116 8.35 -21.31 3.90
N SER A 117 7.96 -20.27 4.65
CA SER A 117 7.86 -20.32 6.10
C SER A 117 6.87 -21.39 6.56
N ASP A 118 5.72 -21.49 5.90
CA ASP A 118 4.69 -22.49 6.20
C ASP A 118 5.18 -23.93 5.91
N LEU A 119 5.96 -24.11 4.84
CA LEU A 119 6.47 -25.42 4.44
C LEU A 119 7.63 -25.91 5.29
N THR A 120 8.47 -24.99 5.80
CA THR A 120 9.73 -25.33 6.46
C THR A 120 9.71 -25.08 7.96
N GLY A 121 8.76 -24.29 8.45
CA GLY A 121 8.74 -23.81 9.84
C GLY A 121 9.86 -22.81 10.17
N HIS A 122 10.66 -22.39 9.18
CA HIS A 122 11.72 -21.43 9.34
C HIS A 122 11.27 -20.02 8.95
N HIS A 123 11.14 -19.15 9.93
CA HIS A 123 10.89 -17.72 9.70
C HIS A 123 12.19 -17.01 9.27
N THR A 124 12.70 -17.31 8.08
CA THR A 124 13.84 -16.60 7.51
C THR A 124 13.32 -15.60 6.49
N VAL A 125 13.07 -14.38 6.92
CA VAL A 125 12.70 -13.32 5.98
C VAL A 125 13.70 -12.20 6.04
N ASN A 126 14.46 -12.05 4.95
CA ASN A 126 14.92 -10.75 4.52
C ASN A 126 14.46 -10.51 3.07
N VAL A 127 13.14 -10.43 2.87
CA VAL A 127 12.66 -9.50 1.85
C VAL A 127 13.13 -8.14 2.35
N LYS A 128 13.91 -7.40 1.55
CA LYS A 128 14.04 -5.96 1.81
C LYS A 128 12.60 -5.44 1.75
N ARG A 129 11.92 -5.38 2.90
CA ARG A 129 10.64 -4.69 3.01
C ARG A 129 10.93 -3.31 2.48
N GLN A 130 10.39 -3.00 1.32
CA GLN A 130 10.40 -1.64 0.86
C GLN A 130 9.68 -0.87 1.96
N GLN A 131 10.35 0.09 2.57
CA GLN A 131 9.79 0.84 3.68
C GLN A 131 8.52 1.50 3.15
N VAL A 132 7.37 1.13 3.72
CA VAL A 132 6.08 1.72 3.33
C VAL A 132 6.13 3.18 3.76
N ARG A 133 5.95 4.09 2.82
CA ARG A 133 5.94 5.51 3.10
C ARG A 133 4.59 5.96 3.62
N MET A 134 4.59 6.67 4.73
CA MET A 134 3.39 7.26 5.31
C MET A 134 3.39 8.77 5.05
N LEU A 135 2.41 9.22 4.30
CA LEU A 135 2.24 10.62 3.90
C LEU A 135 0.96 11.15 4.53
N ALA A 136 1.05 12.22 5.30
CA ALA A 136 -0.10 12.88 5.90
C ALA A 136 -0.47 14.15 5.14
N PHE A 137 -1.77 14.39 4.98
CA PHE A 137 -2.31 15.63 4.45
C PHE A 137 -3.11 16.32 5.53
N SER A 138 -2.76 17.55 5.84
CA SER A 138 -3.38 18.33 6.90
C SER A 138 -3.55 19.79 6.52
N SER A 139 -4.41 20.50 7.21
CA SER A 139 -4.64 21.93 7.01
C SER A 139 -5.02 22.65 8.30
N CYS A 140 -4.82 23.95 8.36
CA CYS A 140 -5.26 24.74 9.53
C CYS A 140 -6.77 25.06 9.53
N CYS A 141 -7.48 24.77 8.43
CA CYS A 141 -8.91 25.08 8.32
C CYS A 141 -9.63 24.23 7.27
N GLY A 142 -10.91 24.02 7.46
CA GLY A 142 -11.78 23.40 6.48
C GLY A 142 -11.87 24.20 5.17
N GLY A 143 -12.12 23.52 4.07
CA GLY A 143 -12.26 24.15 2.75
C GLY A 143 -10.94 24.59 2.10
N SER A 144 -9.79 24.14 2.62
CA SER A 144 -8.47 24.37 2.03
C SER A 144 -8.24 23.55 0.76
N GLY A 145 -9.04 22.51 0.52
CA GLY A 145 -8.85 21.53 -0.55
C GLY A 145 -7.87 20.41 -0.19
N CYS A 146 -7.63 20.19 1.11
CA CYS A 146 -6.74 19.15 1.63
C CYS A 146 -7.07 17.76 1.05
N THR A 147 -8.32 17.34 1.17
CA THR A 147 -8.82 16.05 0.64
C THR A 147 -8.63 15.91 -0.86
N VAL A 148 -8.90 16.98 -1.63
CA VAL A 148 -8.67 16.95 -3.09
C VAL A 148 -7.19 16.82 -3.41
N ALA A 149 -6.32 17.52 -2.68
CA ALA A 149 -4.86 17.42 -2.86
C ALA A 149 -4.35 16.02 -2.46
N ALA A 150 -4.84 15.45 -1.36
CA ALA A 150 -4.49 14.11 -0.90
C ALA A 150 -4.88 13.03 -1.93
N MET A 151 -6.13 13.08 -2.41
CA MET A 151 -6.62 12.15 -3.42
C MET A 151 -5.88 12.32 -4.75
N ALA A 152 -5.66 13.55 -5.20
CA ALA A 152 -4.92 13.84 -6.43
C ALA A 152 -3.47 13.33 -6.36
N ALA A 153 -2.79 13.53 -5.23
CA ALA A 153 -1.44 13.01 -5.01
C ALA A 153 -1.43 11.47 -4.99
N ALA A 154 -2.42 10.83 -4.36
CA ALA A 154 -2.56 9.38 -4.38
C ALA A 154 -2.75 8.85 -5.80
N GLN A 155 -3.59 9.48 -6.62
CA GLN A 155 -3.83 9.13 -8.02
C GLN A 155 -2.57 9.34 -8.89
N GLU A 156 -1.83 10.44 -8.69
CA GLU A 156 -0.57 10.69 -9.40
C GLU A 156 0.47 9.61 -9.07
N LEU A 157 0.63 9.26 -7.79
CA LEU A 157 1.56 8.22 -7.34
C LEU A 157 1.20 6.85 -7.91
N CYS A 158 -0.09 6.53 -8.00
CA CYS A 158 -0.57 5.27 -8.53
C CYS A 158 -0.42 5.18 -10.05
N ARG A 159 -1.04 6.12 -10.78
CA ARG A 159 -1.13 6.09 -12.24
C ARG A 159 0.20 6.35 -12.93
N PHE A 160 0.95 7.37 -12.50
CA PHE A 160 2.13 7.84 -13.22
C PHE A 160 3.45 7.38 -12.62
N ARG A 161 3.44 6.94 -11.35
CA ARG A 161 4.63 6.47 -10.64
C ARG A 161 4.60 4.96 -10.36
N GLY A 162 3.50 4.29 -10.71
CA GLY A 162 3.34 2.85 -10.54
C GLY A 162 3.46 2.38 -9.08
N ARG A 163 3.13 3.26 -8.11
CA ARG A 163 3.12 2.93 -6.69
C ARG A 163 1.80 2.29 -6.30
N ARG A 164 1.84 1.33 -5.40
CA ARG A 164 0.65 0.77 -4.76
C ARG A 164 0.27 1.68 -3.61
N VAL A 165 -0.86 2.35 -3.72
CA VAL A 165 -1.26 3.39 -2.79
C VAL A 165 -2.51 2.98 -2.05
N LEU A 166 -2.47 3.06 -0.71
CA LEU A 166 -3.65 3.03 0.14
C LEU A 166 -3.96 4.45 0.58
N TYR A 167 -5.18 4.91 0.30
CA TYR A 167 -5.71 6.16 0.82
C TYR A 167 -6.56 5.88 2.06
N LEU A 168 -6.35 6.64 3.14
CA LEU A 168 -7.09 6.55 4.39
C LEU A 168 -7.64 7.93 4.74
N SER A 169 -8.95 8.05 4.85
CA SER A 169 -9.59 9.27 5.36
C SER A 169 -9.72 9.21 6.88
N PHE A 170 -9.21 10.24 7.54
CA PHE A 170 -9.38 10.47 8.97
C PHE A 170 -10.35 11.63 9.24
N GLU A 171 -11.17 12.02 8.25
CA GLU A 171 -12.21 13.02 8.44
C GLU A 171 -13.34 12.50 9.33
N GLU A 172 -13.99 13.40 10.09
CA GLU A 172 -15.18 13.07 10.91
C GLU A 172 -16.32 12.50 10.05
N THR A 173 -16.57 13.16 8.91
CA THR A 173 -17.48 12.69 7.87
C THR A 173 -16.64 12.32 6.68
N GLU A 174 -16.56 11.04 6.43
CA GLU A 174 -15.68 10.48 5.42
C GLU A 174 -16.14 10.85 4.00
N SER A 175 -15.27 11.49 3.24
CA SER A 175 -15.54 11.93 1.86
C SER A 175 -15.13 10.91 0.79
N THR A 176 -14.61 9.76 1.18
CA THR A 176 -14.14 8.70 0.24
C THR A 176 -15.20 8.32 -0.78
N GLY A 177 -16.47 8.20 -0.35
CA GLY A 177 -17.61 7.89 -1.22
C GLY A 177 -17.88 8.94 -2.29
N ASP A 178 -17.38 10.17 -2.13
CA ASP A 178 -17.49 11.23 -3.15
C ASP A 178 -16.56 10.98 -4.34
N PHE A 179 -15.46 10.26 -4.15
CA PHE A 179 -14.41 10.05 -5.15
C PHE A 179 -14.36 8.62 -5.69
N MET A 180 -14.90 7.66 -4.95
CA MET A 180 -14.83 6.24 -5.28
C MET A 180 -16.19 5.58 -5.32
N ASN A 181 -16.36 4.67 -6.28
CA ASN A 181 -17.61 3.91 -6.39
C ASN A 181 -17.65 2.82 -5.31
N VAL A 182 -18.57 2.96 -4.38
CA VAL A 182 -18.79 1.98 -3.31
C VAL A 182 -19.93 1.04 -3.71
N SER A 183 -19.60 -0.18 -4.09
CA SER A 183 -20.61 -1.18 -4.41
C SER A 183 -21.40 -1.61 -3.16
N PRO A 184 -22.72 -1.79 -3.26
CA PRO A 184 -23.53 -2.29 -2.15
C PRO A 184 -23.03 -3.65 -1.63
N GLY A 185 -22.91 -3.79 -0.32
CA GLY A 185 -22.52 -5.06 0.32
C GLY A 185 -21.02 -5.29 0.49
N VAL A 186 -20.17 -4.37 0.08
CA VAL A 186 -18.74 -4.43 0.39
C VAL A 186 -18.53 -4.24 1.89
N LYS A 187 -17.73 -5.13 2.48
CA LYS A 187 -17.35 -5.02 3.89
C LYS A 187 -16.34 -3.86 4.03
N GLY A 188 -16.68 -2.88 4.85
CA GLY A 188 -15.87 -1.69 5.02
C GLY A 188 -14.90 -1.76 6.20
N ILE A 189 -14.28 -0.61 6.47
CA ILE A 189 -13.26 -0.40 7.50
C ILE A 189 -13.71 -0.89 8.88
N GLY A 190 -14.95 -0.64 9.31
CA GLY A 190 -15.43 -1.05 10.62
C GLY A 190 -15.48 -2.58 10.79
N VAL A 191 -15.78 -3.32 9.71
CA VAL A 191 -15.77 -4.79 9.73
C VAL A 191 -14.34 -5.31 9.76
N TYR A 192 -13.41 -4.65 9.03
CA TYR A 192 -11.99 -4.99 9.08
C TYR A 192 -11.42 -4.85 10.49
N LEU A 193 -11.62 -3.68 11.12
CA LEU A 193 -11.16 -3.41 12.49
C LEU A 193 -11.72 -4.42 13.49
N TYR A 194 -13.02 -4.75 13.39
CA TYR A 194 -13.63 -5.77 14.25
C TYR A 194 -12.90 -7.12 14.13
N HIS A 195 -12.62 -7.58 12.91
CA HIS A 195 -11.93 -8.86 12.72
C HIS A 195 -10.47 -8.80 13.15
N LEU A 196 -9.79 -7.69 12.90
CA LEU A 196 -8.40 -7.46 13.30
C LEU A 196 -8.24 -7.56 14.83
N PHE A 197 -9.05 -6.82 15.58
CA PHE A 197 -8.97 -6.80 17.03
C PHE A 197 -9.44 -8.12 17.66
N LYS A 198 -10.46 -8.74 17.09
CA LYS A 198 -10.90 -10.07 17.52
C LYS A 198 -9.82 -11.15 17.31
N ALA A 199 -9.12 -11.13 16.19
CA ALA A 199 -8.02 -12.06 15.91
C ALA A 199 -6.90 -11.89 16.94
N ARG A 200 -6.55 -10.65 17.29
CA ARG A 200 -5.56 -10.33 18.33
C ARG A 200 -5.98 -10.83 19.71
N ASP A 201 -7.21 -10.56 20.12
CA ASP A 201 -7.72 -11.01 21.43
C ASP A 201 -7.69 -12.53 21.55
N THR A 202 -7.98 -13.21 20.45
CA THR A 202 -7.93 -14.68 20.39
C THR A 202 -6.49 -15.17 20.52
N ALA A 203 -5.54 -14.55 19.83
CA ALA A 203 -4.12 -14.90 19.89
C ALA A 203 -3.51 -14.70 21.29
N LEU A 204 -3.95 -13.69 22.04
CA LEU A 204 -3.52 -13.44 23.42
C LEU A 204 -4.03 -14.48 24.42
N ARG A 205 -5.12 -15.18 24.13
CA ARG A 205 -5.76 -16.18 25.01
C ARG A 205 -5.27 -17.61 24.77
N VAL A 206 -4.56 -17.86 23.66
CA VAL A 206 -4.05 -19.20 23.31
C VAL A 206 -2.63 -19.36 23.85
N PRO A 207 -2.30 -20.44 24.61
CA PRO A 207 -0.94 -20.68 25.09
C PRO A 207 0.07 -20.78 23.95
N GLN A 208 1.24 -20.16 24.10
CA GLN A 208 2.35 -20.27 23.15
C GLN A 208 2.71 -21.73 22.93
N GLY A 209 2.49 -22.26 21.74
CA GLY A 209 2.82 -23.65 21.38
C GLY A 209 1.80 -24.39 20.52
N SER A 210 0.56 -23.96 20.46
CA SER A 210 -0.38 -24.42 19.44
C SER A 210 -0.25 -23.49 18.24
N GLY A 211 0.17 -23.99 17.08
CA GLY A 211 0.35 -23.24 15.85
C GLY A 211 -0.91 -22.46 15.42
N SER A 212 -1.23 -21.45 16.18
CA SER A 212 -2.28 -20.49 15.91
C SER A 212 -1.72 -19.52 14.89
N GLU A 213 -2.01 -19.77 13.61
CA GLU A 213 -1.83 -18.84 12.52
C GLU A 213 -2.31 -17.45 12.97
N LYS A 214 -1.52 -16.43 12.69
CA LYS A 214 -1.94 -15.03 12.78
C LYS A 214 -3.07 -14.84 11.75
N ASN A 215 -4.29 -15.17 12.12
CA ASN A 215 -5.47 -14.97 11.27
C ASN A 215 -5.82 -13.47 11.20
N CYS A 216 -4.87 -12.65 10.74
CA CYS A 216 -5.18 -11.27 10.37
C CYS A 216 -6.05 -11.31 9.10
N PRO A 217 -7.19 -10.61 9.09
CA PRO A 217 -8.05 -10.61 7.91
C PRO A 217 -7.29 -10.01 6.71
N PRO A 218 -7.39 -10.61 5.52
CA PRO A 218 -6.72 -10.09 4.33
C PRO A 218 -7.29 -8.72 3.96
N VAL A 219 -6.43 -7.71 3.88
CA VAL A 219 -6.81 -6.30 3.63
C VAL A 219 -7.64 -6.15 2.35
N GLU A 220 -7.26 -6.86 1.30
CA GLU A 220 -7.92 -6.84 -0.02
C GLU A 220 -9.40 -7.25 -0.01
N SER A 221 -9.85 -7.95 1.02
CA SER A 221 -11.26 -8.32 1.15
C SER A 221 -12.16 -7.17 1.64
N TYR A 222 -11.54 -6.05 2.02
CA TYR A 222 -12.22 -4.91 2.63
C TYR A 222 -11.93 -3.59 1.91
N THR A 223 -11.08 -3.63 0.87
CA THR A 223 -10.71 -2.46 0.09
C THR A 223 -11.48 -2.39 -1.23
N ILE A 224 -11.66 -1.18 -1.70
CA ILE A 224 -12.16 -0.82 -3.02
C ILE A 224 -11.06 -0.01 -3.73
N HIS A 225 -11.15 0.14 -5.03
CA HIS A 225 -10.20 0.93 -5.81
C HIS A 225 -10.92 1.89 -6.74
N ASP A 226 -10.27 3.01 -7.07
CA ASP A 226 -10.72 3.93 -8.11
C ASP A 226 -10.22 3.51 -9.51
N ASP A 227 -10.56 4.31 -10.54
CA ASP A 227 -10.14 4.07 -11.91
C ASP A 227 -8.62 4.24 -12.13
N PHE A 228 -7.91 4.84 -11.18
CA PHE A 228 -6.45 5.05 -11.22
C PHE A 228 -5.67 3.97 -10.48
N GLY A 229 -6.37 3.11 -9.74
CA GLY A 229 -5.78 2.03 -8.96
C GLY A 229 -5.46 2.40 -7.50
N VAL A 230 -5.89 3.57 -7.02
CA VAL A 230 -5.81 3.93 -5.60
C VAL A 230 -6.77 3.04 -4.83
N GLU A 231 -6.25 2.33 -3.83
CA GLU A 231 -7.08 1.52 -2.94
C GLU A 231 -7.45 2.28 -1.67
N THR A 232 -8.62 1.99 -1.14
CA THR A 232 -9.10 2.46 0.16
C THR A 232 -10.03 1.44 0.78
N PHE A 233 -10.24 1.49 2.08
CA PHE A 233 -11.32 0.72 2.71
C PHE A 233 -12.67 1.33 2.32
N ALA A 234 -13.66 0.47 2.08
CA ALA A 234 -15.02 0.98 1.89
C ALA A 234 -15.48 1.72 3.15
N PRO A 235 -16.07 2.92 3.01
CA PRO A 235 -16.46 3.76 4.13
C PRO A 235 -17.52 3.09 5.01
N ALA A 236 -17.52 3.44 6.29
CA ALA A 236 -18.55 2.99 7.21
C ALA A 236 -19.86 3.75 6.98
N ALA A 237 -20.99 3.10 7.25
CA ALA A 237 -22.32 3.72 7.15
C ALA A 237 -22.63 4.68 8.33
N GLY A 238 -21.67 5.39 8.87
CA GLY A 238 -21.85 6.24 10.02
C GLY A 238 -20.62 7.06 10.34
N ARG A 239 -20.28 7.18 11.62
CA ARG A 239 -19.03 7.78 12.04
C ARG A 239 -17.86 6.99 11.50
N ASN A 240 -16.80 7.70 11.15
CA ASN A 240 -15.55 7.10 10.71
C ASN A 240 -14.90 6.31 11.87
N PRO A 241 -14.81 4.98 11.83
CA PRO A 241 -14.26 4.19 12.93
C PRO A 241 -12.78 4.46 13.21
N LEU A 242 -12.01 4.95 12.23
CA LEU A 242 -10.62 5.33 12.42
C LEU A 242 -10.46 6.48 13.42
N ARG A 243 -11.50 7.32 13.57
CA ARG A 243 -11.51 8.42 14.53
C ARG A 243 -11.68 7.98 15.98
N GLU A 244 -12.16 6.78 16.20
CA GLU A 244 -12.46 6.22 17.52
C GLU A 244 -11.31 5.34 18.05
N LEU A 245 -10.26 5.11 17.25
CA LEU A 245 -9.12 4.31 17.64
C LEU A 245 -8.29 5.01 18.73
N SER A 246 -7.86 4.25 19.71
CA SER A 246 -6.77 4.65 20.60
C SER A 246 -5.44 4.61 19.84
N GLU A 247 -4.40 5.20 20.39
CA GLU A 247 -3.05 5.21 19.81
C GLU A 247 -2.56 3.77 19.59
N ASP A 248 -2.70 2.90 20.60
CA ASP A 248 -2.34 1.47 20.48
C ASP A 248 -3.11 0.73 19.38
N GLU A 249 -4.39 1.02 19.23
CA GLU A 249 -5.23 0.42 18.19
C GLU A 249 -4.87 0.93 16.79
N LEU A 250 -4.51 2.20 16.69
CA LEU A 250 -4.02 2.81 15.45
C LEU A 250 -2.70 2.18 15.03
N ASP A 251 -1.77 1.96 15.97
CA ASP A 251 -0.50 1.28 15.71
C ASP A 251 -0.71 -0.15 15.21
N ILE A 252 -1.65 -0.88 15.82
CA ILE A 252 -1.99 -2.25 15.40
C ILE A 252 -2.60 -2.25 14.00
N PHE A 253 -3.53 -1.34 13.73
CA PHE A 253 -4.15 -1.21 12.41
C PHE A 253 -3.09 -0.89 11.36
N THR A 254 -2.24 0.10 11.61
CA THR A 254 -1.18 0.52 10.70
C THR A 254 -0.18 -0.62 10.47
N ALA A 255 0.26 -1.30 11.53
CA ALA A 255 1.14 -2.47 11.42
C ALA A 255 0.51 -3.58 10.57
N SER A 256 -0.80 -3.86 10.74
CA SER A 256 -1.49 -4.88 9.95
C SER A 256 -1.53 -4.56 8.46
N VAL A 257 -1.72 -3.27 8.12
CA VAL A 257 -1.69 -2.79 6.74
C VAL A 257 -0.29 -2.88 6.15
N ILE A 258 0.74 -2.47 6.89
CA ILE A 258 2.15 -2.55 6.48
C ILE A 258 2.57 -4.01 6.29
N ASP A 259 2.21 -4.87 7.24
CA ASP A 259 2.55 -6.31 7.23
C ASP A 259 1.87 -7.07 6.10
N SER A 260 0.78 -6.55 5.54
CA SER A 260 0.17 -7.11 4.33
C SER A 260 1.12 -7.09 3.13
N GLY A 261 2.16 -6.25 3.14
CA GLY A 261 3.13 -6.09 2.04
C GLY A 261 2.51 -5.55 0.74
N ARG A 262 1.26 -5.09 0.82
CA ARG A 262 0.44 -4.74 -0.33
C ARG A 262 0.71 -3.32 -0.86
N TYR A 263 1.14 -2.40 0.00
CA TYR A 263 1.26 -0.99 -0.33
C TYR A 263 2.71 -0.49 -0.26
N ASP A 264 3.04 0.44 -1.13
CA ASP A 264 4.30 1.17 -1.13
C ASP A 264 4.15 2.52 -0.42
N VAL A 265 2.93 3.08 -0.47
CA VAL A 265 2.59 4.37 0.11
C VAL A 265 1.23 4.29 0.80
N ILE A 266 1.13 4.86 1.99
CA ILE A 266 -0.13 5.12 2.70
C ILE A 266 -0.33 6.64 2.73
N VAL A 267 -1.40 7.12 2.14
CA VAL A 267 -1.82 8.53 2.16
C VAL A 267 -2.90 8.68 3.22
N MET A 268 -2.63 9.49 4.25
CA MET A 268 -3.54 9.77 5.35
C MET A 268 -4.11 11.18 5.19
N ASP A 269 -5.40 11.28 4.87
CA ASP A 269 -6.12 12.56 4.82
C ASP A 269 -6.70 12.87 6.20
N ILE A 270 -6.05 13.78 6.91
CA ILE A 270 -6.39 14.19 8.27
C ILE A 270 -7.35 15.38 8.26
N GLY A 271 -7.34 16.15 7.17
CA GLY A 271 -8.10 17.39 7.09
C GLY A 271 -7.59 18.47 8.06
N SER A 272 -8.49 19.07 8.85
CA SER A 272 -8.14 20.15 9.79
C SER A 272 -8.23 19.75 11.27
N GLY A 273 -8.20 18.46 11.55
CA GLY A 273 -8.31 17.91 12.90
C GLY A 273 -7.01 18.04 13.71
N LEU A 274 -7.16 18.05 15.04
CA LEU A 274 -6.08 18.04 16.02
C LEU A 274 -6.45 17.12 17.21
N SER A 275 -7.25 16.08 16.97
CA SER A 275 -7.53 15.06 17.98
C SER A 275 -6.30 14.19 18.24
N ALA A 276 -6.35 13.32 19.25
CA ALA A 276 -5.27 12.40 19.56
C ALA A 276 -4.89 11.52 18.35
N VAL A 277 -5.89 11.04 17.60
CA VAL A 277 -5.66 10.24 16.38
C VAL A 277 -4.99 11.07 15.28
N ASP A 278 -5.40 12.33 15.10
CA ASP A 278 -4.77 13.22 14.11
C ASP A 278 -3.29 13.43 14.44
N LEU A 279 -2.99 13.72 15.70
CA LEU A 279 -1.62 13.94 16.18
C LEU A 279 -0.77 12.66 16.05
N ALA A 280 -1.35 11.50 16.34
CA ALA A 280 -0.67 10.20 16.15
C ALA A 280 -0.36 9.96 14.67
N CYS A 281 -1.31 10.20 13.76
CA CYS A 281 -1.10 10.10 12.31
C CYS A 281 0.02 11.05 11.82
N LEU A 282 0.03 12.31 12.30
CA LEU A 282 1.09 13.27 11.98
C LEU A 282 2.46 12.82 12.54
N GLY A 283 2.47 12.23 13.74
CA GLY A 283 3.68 11.66 14.34
C GLY A 283 4.27 10.50 13.51
N MET A 284 3.43 9.60 13.03
CA MET A 284 3.80 8.45 12.19
C MET A 284 4.21 8.84 10.77
N ALA A 285 3.74 9.99 10.26
CA ALA A 285 4.02 10.42 8.90
C ALA A 285 5.51 10.67 8.68
N GLU A 286 6.02 10.23 7.52
CA GLU A 286 7.38 10.52 7.04
C GLU A 286 7.45 11.93 6.43
N LYS A 287 6.39 12.33 5.71
CA LYS A 287 6.19 13.68 5.18
C LYS A 287 4.76 14.13 5.46
N ILE A 288 4.60 15.42 5.72
CA ILE A 288 3.33 16.07 6.00
C ILE A 288 3.09 17.16 4.96
N CYS A 289 2.06 16.97 4.14
CA CYS A 289 1.60 17.99 3.20
C CYS A 289 0.65 18.94 3.95
N PHE A 290 1.08 20.14 4.25
CA PHE A 290 0.30 21.14 4.96
C PHE A 290 -0.39 22.07 3.96
N VAL A 291 -1.66 21.80 3.66
CA VAL A 291 -2.42 22.43 2.58
C VAL A 291 -3.21 23.63 3.13
N ASN A 292 -2.85 24.81 2.71
CA ASN A 292 -3.55 26.04 3.05
C ASN A 292 -4.13 26.71 1.81
N ARG A 293 -5.17 27.50 2.03
CA ARG A 293 -5.74 28.32 0.98
C ARG A 293 -4.90 29.60 0.81
N SER A 294 -4.57 29.97 -0.42
CA SER A 294 -3.75 31.15 -0.76
C SER A 294 -4.26 32.47 -0.10
N ALA A 295 -5.56 32.60 0.11
CA ALA A 295 -6.17 33.75 0.81
C ALA A 295 -6.42 33.49 2.32
N GLY A 296 -5.70 32.53 2.93
CA GLY A 296 -5.91 32.11 4.32
C GLY A 296 -5.38 33.09 5.37
N SER A 297 -5.78 32.89 6.62
CA SER A 297 -5.36 33.70 7.75
C SER A 297 -4.02 33.21 8.32
N THR A 298 -2.98 33.99 8.20
CA THR A 298 -1.64 33.75 8.77
C THR A 298 -1.68 33.45 10.26
N SER A 299 -2.49 34.19 11.04
CA SER A 299 -2.61 33.97 12.49
C SER A 299 -3.27 32.66 12.88
N ARG A 300 -4.09 32.05 12.01
CA ARG A 300 -4.64 30.70 12.23
C ARG A 300 -3.61 29.64 11.95
N GLU A 301 -2.85 29.82 10.89
CA GLU A 301 -1.74 28.96 10.52
C GLU A 301 -0.70 28.91 11.65
N GLU A 302 -0.25 30.06 12.13
CA GLU A 302 0.71 30.15 13.23
C GLU A 302 0.23 29.42 14.49
N ARG A 303 -1.03 29.62 14.90
CA ARG A 303 -1.61 28.94 16.06
C ARG A 303 -1.70 27.44 15.86
N TYR A 304 -2.02 27.00 14.64
CA TYR A 304 -2.07 25.58 14.31
C TYR A 304 -0.67 24.96 14.42
N LEU A 305 0.34 25.58 13.82
CA LEU A 305 1.73 25.12 13.87
C LEU A 305 2.29 25.13 15.30
N GLN A 306 2.01 26.17 16.09
CA GLN A 306 2.38 26.22 17.51
C GLN A 306 1.76 25.07 18.31
N HIS A 307 0.50 24.74 18.04
CA HIS A 307 -0.15 23.61 18.70
C HIS A 307 0.50 22.27 18.32
N LEU A 308 0.86 22.09 17.03
CA LEU A 308 1.57 20.89 16.58
C LEU A 308 2.95 20.77 17.23
N ILE A 309 3.72 21.85 17.29
CA ILE A 309 5.02 21.88 17.97
C ILE A 309 4.86 21.50 19.45
N PHE A 310 3.86 22.05 20.12
CA PHE A 310 3.59 21.74 21.53
C PHE A 310 3.23 20.27 21.75
N SER A 311 2.47 19.66 20.83
CA SER A 311 1.95 18.29 20.96
C SER A 311 2.90 17.22 20.44
N CYS A 312 3.60 17.49 19.33
CA CYS A 312 4.43 16.50 18.62
C CYS A 312 5.94 16.83 18.65
N GLY A 313 6.32 17.99 19.18
CA GLY A 313 7.71 18.48 19.17
C GLY A 313 8.08 19.20 17.86
N GLU A 314 9.25 19.87 17.85
CA GLU A 314 9.72 20.67 16.70
C GLU A 314 9.99 19.84 15.45
N SER A 315 10.33 18.57 15.60
CA SER A 315 10.60 17.67 14.49
C SER A 315 9.41 17.45 13.54
N VAL A 316 8.19 17.78 13.96
CA VAL A 316 7.01 17.72 13.09
C VAL A 316 7.09 18.74 11.96
N ILE A 317 7.69 19.91 12.21
CA ILE A 317 7.85 20.97 11.20
C ILE A 317 8.86 20.56 10.11
N GLU A 318 9.92 19.85 10.47
CA GLU A 318 10.94 19.37 9.52
C GLU A 318 10.36 18.39 8.48
N LYS A 319 9.25 17.73 8.82
CA LYS A 319 8.55 16.81 7.91
C LYS A 319 7.55 17.53 6.99
N MET A 320 7.26 18.83 7.25
CA MET A 320 6.20 19.54 6.55
C MET A 320 6.66 20.09 5.21
N ILE A 321 5.79 19.95 4.24
CA ILE A 321 5.81 20.61 2.93
C ILE A 321 4.60 21.55 2.93
N LYS A 322 4.83 22.87 2.99
CA LYS A 322 3.74 23.84 2.90
C LYS A 322 3.25 23.99 1.47
N VAL A 323 1.96 23.84 1.32
CA VAL A 323 1.27 23.91 0.03
C VAL A 323 0.22 25.03 0.07
N GLU A 324 0.34 26.00 -0.81
CA GLU A 324 -0.71 26.97 -1.04
C GLU A 324 -1.61 26.53 -2.19
N ASN A 325 -2.88 26.30 -1.88
CA ASN A 325 -3.86 25.80 -2.84
C ASN A 325 -4.81 26.93 -3.31
N MET A 326 -5.44 26.70 -4.46
CA MET A 326 -6.37 27.63 -5.13
C MET A 326 -5.71 28.96 -5.53
N VAL A 327 -4.46 28.90 -5.95
CA VAL A 327 -3.74 30.07 -6.46
C VAL A 327 -4.35 30.47 -7.80
N SER A 328 -4.64 31.77 -7.96
CA SER A 328 -5.12 32.35 -9.23
C SER A 328 -3.94 32.81 -10.09
N ASP A 329 -4.10 32.73 -11.40
CA ASP A 329 -3.05 33.08 -12.37
C ASP A 329 -2.53 34.52 -12.25
N ASP A 330 -3.34 35.42 -11.68
CA ASP A 330 -3.00 36.83 -11.53
C ASP A 330 -2.10 37.17 -10.34
N HIS A 331 -1.79 36.18 -9.45
CA HIS A 331 -1.14 36.42 -8.17
C HIS A 331 0.28 35.83 -8.02
N GLU A 332 0.90 35.33 -9.08
CA GLU A 332 2.28 34.78 -8.98
C GLU A 332 3.34 35.81 -8.57
N GLU A 333 3.12 37.10 -8.78
CA GLU A 333 4.07 38.17 -8.41
C GLU A 333 3.92 38.68 -6.96
N ASP A 334 2.71 38.63 -6.38
CA ASP A 334 2.42 39.17 -5.04
C ASP A 334 2.88 38.28 -3.88
N HIS A 335 3.19 37.00 -4.14
CA HIS A 335 3.52 36.04 -3.09
C HIS A 335 4.96 36.11 -2.59
N ARG A 336 5.87 36.72 -3.35
CA ARG A 336 7.29 36.82 -2.97
C ARG A 336 7.56 37.77 -1.79
N ASP A 337 6.68 38.74 -1.57
CA ASP A 337 6.86 39.78 -0.51
C ASP A 337 6.34 39.36 0.87
N ARG A 338 5.63 38.21 0.99
CA ARG A 338 5.08 37.73 2.26
C ARG A 338 5.98 36.79 3.05
N ALA A 339 7.14 36.41 2.51
CA ALA A 339 8.01 35.37 3.05
C ALA A 339 8.70 35.71 4.38
N ASP A 340 8.86 36.99 4.74
CA ASP A 340 9.75 37.40 5.84
C ASP A 340 9.21 37.15 7.27
N THR A 341 7.95 36.70 7.45
CA THR A 341 7.36 36.48 8.78
C THR A 341 6.70 35.12 8.99
N ALA A 342 6.72 34.23 8.00
CA ALA A 342 6.09 32.94 8.09
C ALA A 342 6.97 31.90 8.82
N MET A 343 6.37 31.12 9.73
CA MET A 343 7.06 29.99 10.40
C MET A 343 7.47 28.88 9.43
N LEU A 344 6.85 28.81 8.26
CA LEU A 344 7.08 27.79 7.25
C LEU A 344 6.95 28.41 5.85
N ASP A 345 7.98 28.27 5.03
CA ASP A 345 7.97 28.77 3.66
C ASP A 345 7.12 27.90 2.74
N THR A 346 6.41 28.53 1.79
CA THR A 346 5.61 27.80 0.81
C THR A 346 6.52 27.12 -0.21
N GLU A 347 6.40 25.80 -0.31
CA GLU A 347 7.22 24.99 -1.21
C GLU A 347 6.51 24.61 -2.52
N VAL A 348 5.19 24.54 -2.50
CA VAL A 348 4.37 24.15 -3.63
C VAL A 348 3.12 25.00 -3.73
N TYR A 349 2.83 25.44 -4.95
CA TYR A 349 1.61 26.18 -5.27
C TYR A 349 0.71 25.28 -6.11
N LEU A 350 -0.55 25.12 -5.71
CA LEU A 350 -1.54 24.37 -6.48
C LEU A 350 -2.54 25.34 -7.10
N SER A 351 -2.68 25.26 -8.40
CA SER A 351 -3.71 25.94 -9.14
C SER A 351 -5.10 25.47 -8.70
N ARG A 352 -6.12 26.24 -8.98
CA ARG A 352 -7.49 25.82 -8.66
C ARG A 352 -7.85 24.54 -9.39
N SER A 353 -8.17 23.48 -8.63
CA SER A 353 -8.57 22.20 -9.22
C SER A 353 -9.93 22.28 -9.91
N SER A 354 -10.05 21.61 -11.04
CA SER A 354 -11.34 21.34 -11.66
C SER A 354 -11.83 19.97 -11.18
N THR A 355 -12.75 19.97 -10.22
CA THR A 355 -13.51 18.76 -9.87
C THR A 355 -14.85 18.84 -10.58
N PHE A 356 -15.28 17.75 -11.18
CA PHE A 356 -16.61 17.66 -11.80
C PHE A 356 -17.30 16.37 -11.38
N LEU A 357 -18.63 16.45 -11.32
CA LEU A 357 -19.49 15.30 -11.04
C LEU A 357 -19.68 14.54 -12.34
N GLN A 358 -19.25 13.28 -12.39
CA GLN A 358 -19.54 12.39 -13.50
C GLN A 358 -20.75 11.53 -13.15
N GLY A 359 -21.78 11.60 -13.97
CA GLY A 359 -23.02 10.85 -13.72
C GLY A 359 -23.82 11.32 -12.51
N GLY A 360 -23.45 12.46 -11.89
CA GLY A 360 -24.15 13.07 -10.76
C GLY A 360 -23.75 12.55 -9.36
N GLU A 361 -22.89 11.55 -9.24
CA GLU A 361 -22.62 10.92 -7.93
C GLU A 361 -21.13 10.90 -7.54
N ILE A 362 -20.20 10.78 -8.50
CA ILE A 362 -18.76 10.65 -8.19
C ILE A 362 -17.99 11.89 -8.66
N LYS A 363 -17.20 12.47 -7.75
CA LYS A 363 -16.29 13.57 -8.08
C LYS A 363 -15.04 13.03 -8.75
N ARG A 364 -14.76 13.50 -9.97
CA ARG A 364 -13.49 13.23 -10.65
C ARG A 364 -12.57 14.44 -10.56
N ILE A 365 -11.29 14.16 -10.28
CA ILE A 365 -10.24 15.16 -10.27
C ILE A 365 -9.57 15.15 -11.65
N PHE A 366 -9.48 16.33 -12.26
CA PHE A 366 -8.86 16.46 -13.58
C PHE A 366 -7.37 16.72 -13.46
N LEU A 367 -6.55 15.72 -13.78
CA LEU A 367 -5.09 15.77 -13.66
C LEU A 367 -4.36 16.12 -14.99
N ASP A 368 -5.06 16.31 -16.08
CA ASP A 368 -4.43 16.61 -17.38
C ASP A 368 -4.16 18.12 -17.60
N GLY A 369 -4.52 18.96 -16.62
CA GLY A 369 -4.35 20.42 -16.68
C GLY A 369 -3.21 20.93 -15.79
N ARG A 370 -3.19 22.25 -15.57
CA ARG A 370 -2.20 22.92 -14.72
C ARG A 370 -2.18 22.35 -13.30
N PHE A 371 -3.34 22.14 -12.69
CA PHE A 371 -3.44 21.50 -11.38
C PHE A 371 -2.75 20.13 -11.34
N GLY A 372 -2.88 19.32 -12.39
CA GLY A 372 -2.19 18.03 -12.45
C GLY A 372 -0.67 18.15 -12.56
N GLN A 373 -0.17 19.19 -13.23
CA GLN A 373 1.28 19.48 -13.27
C GLN A 373 1.78 19.90 -11.89
N ASP A 374 1.01 20.70 -11.16
CA ASP A 374 1.34 21.11 -9.79
C ASP A 374 1.33 19.90 -8.84
N ILE A 375 0.34 19.00 -8.97
CA ILE A 375 0.26 17.75 -8.20
C ILE A 375 1.45 16.83 -8.52
N LYS A 376 1.90 16.79 -9.77
CA LYS A 376 3.10 16.04 -10.15
C LYS A 376 4.34 16.55 -9.39
N LEU A 377 4.54 17.87 -9.31
CA LEU A 377 5.62 18.47 -8.53
C LEU A 377 5.49 18.15 -7.03
N LEU A 378 4.27 18.21 -6.50
CA LEU A 378 4.02 17.83 -5.11
C LEU A 378 4.36 16.36 -4.87
N ALA A 379 3.91 15.45 -5.74
CA ALA A 379 4.20 14.03 -5.63
C ALA A 379 5.71 13.72 -5.71
N GLU A 380 6.47 14.48 -6.51
CA GLU A 380 7.94 14.39 -6.55
C GLU A 380 8.53 14.69 -5.19
N LYS A 381 8.19 15.84 -4.59
CA LYS A 381 8.67 16.24 -3.26
C LYS A 381 8.28 15.28 -2.14
N LEU A 382 7.08 14.70 -2.23
CA LEU A 382 6.58 13.73 -1.24
C LEU A 382 7.36 12.39 -1.28
N VAL A 383 7.92 11.99 -2.44
CA VAL A 383 8.64 10.72 -2.59
C VAL A 383 10.14 10.87 -2.85
N GLU A 384 10.68 12.08 -2.96
CA GLU A 384 12.12 12.33 -2.97
C GLU A 384 12.76 11.97 -1.63
N PHE A 385 13.97 11.37 -1.71
CA PHE A 385 14.78 10.92 -0.56
C PHE A 385 15.70 12.01 -0.06
#